data_f35580e01db1ef07bbf1ce3cfe2c44d2
#
_entry.id   f35580e01db1ef07bbf1ce3cfe2c44d2
#
_cell.length_a   1.000
_cell.length_b   1.000
_cell.length_c   1.000
_cell.angle_alpha   90.00
_cell.angle_beta   90.00
_cell.angle_gamma   90.00
#
_symmetry.space_group_name_H-M   'P 1'
#
loop_
_entity.id
_entity.type
_entity.pdbx_description
1 polymer ?
#
loop_
_entity_poly.entity_id
_entity_poly.type
_entity_poly.pdbx_seq_one_letter_code
_entity_poly.pdbx_strand_id
1 'polypeptide(L)'
;KQGEASFHHPLMMHGSYENRSAQPRRATVINVLADGVVSNFEGEHSPGPTNFPMLPTGRKMEGDFYPLLFDPAQQLGELADAIKTINDV
;
A
#
# COMPACT_ATOMS: atom_id res chain seq x y z
N LYS A 1 20.63 1.50 1.01
CA LYS A 1 21.25 2.80 1.35
C LYS A 1 20.18 3.84 1.62
N GLN A 2 20.54 4.94 2.22
CA GLN A 2 19.60 6.04 2.46
C GLN A 2 19.08 6.58 1.12
N GLY A 3 17.75 6.75 1.02
CA GLY A 3 17.10 7.20 -0.22
C GLY A 3 16.80 6.10 -1.23
N GLU A 4 17.16 4.86 -0.96
CA GLU A 4 16.82 3.71 -1.80
C GLU A 4 15.48 3.09 -1.37
N ALA A 5 14.80 2.49 -2.32
CA ALA A 5 13.59 1.70 -2.10
C ALA A 5 13.65 0.40 -2.89
N SER A 6 12.90 -0.59 -2.45
CA SER A 6 12.72 -1.84 -3.16
C SER A 6 11.24 -2.24 -3.16
N PHE A 7 10.82 -2.92 -4.22
CA PHE A 7 9.51 -3.51 -4.34
C PHE A 7 9.65 -5.02 -4.43
N HIS A 8 8.85 -5.75 -3.67
CA HIS A 8 8.85 -7.20 -3.74
C HIS A 8 7.48 -7.77 -3.41
N HIS A 9 7.20 -8.90 -4.00
CA HIS A 9 5.98 -9.65 -3.72
C HIS A 9 6.01 -10.19 -2.29
N PRO A 10 4.90 -10.20 -1.55
CA PRO A 10 4.88 -10.67 -0.16
C PRO A 10 5.32 -12.12 0.04
N LEU A 11 5.16 -12.96 -0.98
CA LEU A 11 5.61 -14.36 -0.96
C LEU A 11 7.06 -14.53 -1.40
N MET A 12 7.76 -13.47 -1.79
CA MET A 12 9.18 -13.54 -2.07
C MET A 12 9.97 -13.73 -0.78
N MET A 13 10.89 -14.67 -0.79
CA MET A 13 11.81 -14.84 0.32
C MET A 13 12.66 -13.58 0.48
N HIS A 14 12.55 -12.93 1.60
CA HIS A 14 13.27 -11.71 1.91
C HIS A 14 13.62 -11.63 3.39
N GLY A 15 14.59 -10.81 3.69
CA GLY A 15 15.02 -10.62 5.07
C GLY A 15 16.20 -9.67 5.16
N SER A 16 16.69 -9.48 6.35
CA SER A 16 17.90 -8.71 6.58
C SER A 16 18.70 -9.30 7.74
N TYR A 17 19.99 -9.16 7.65
CA TYR A 17 20.87 -9.49 8.77
C TYR A 17 20.73 -8.47 9.90
N GLU A 18 21.20 -8.82 11.08
CA GLU A 18 21.26 -7.91 12.22
C GLU A 18 22.06 -6.65 11.89
N ASN A 19 21.70 -5.55 12.50
CA ASN A 19 22.48 -4.32 12.39
C ASN A 19 23.68 -4.37 13.35
N ARG A 20 24.87 -4.49 12.81
CA ARG A 20 26.15 -4.50 13.56
C ARG A 20 26.86 -3.15 13.58
N SER A 21 26.21 -2.11 13.12
CA SER A 21 26.76 -0.75 13.14
C SER A 21 26.34 0.00 14.41
N ALA A 22 27.01 1.09 14.71
CA ALA A 22 26.64 2.00 15.78
C ALA A 22 25.48 2.93 15.43
N GLN A 23 25.01 2.89 14.17
CA GLN A 23 23.93 3.74 13.67
C GLN A 23 22.62 2.97 13.59
N PRO A 24 21.48 3.58 13.95
CA PRO A 24 20.18 2.95 13.79
C PRO A 24 19.85 2.75 12.32
N ARG A 25 19.27 1.60 11.98
CA ARG A 25 18.68 1.34 10.68
C ARG A 25 17.19 1.69 10.74
N ARG A 26 16.76 2.58 9.87
CA ARG A 26 15.35 2.96 9.75
C ARG A 26 14.85 2.63 8.36
N ALA A 27 13.65 2.08 8.28
CA ALA A 27 12.97 1.79 7.02
C ALA A 27 11.48 2.08 7.18
N THR A 28 10.87 2.64 6.15
CA THR A 28 9.41 2.72 6.02
C THR A 28 8.96 1.57 5.14
N VAL A 29 7.97 0.83 5.61
CA VAL A 29 7.35 -0.26 4.86
C VAL A 29 5.91 0.12 4.52
N ILE A 30 5.58 0.03 3.25
CA ILE A 30 4.23 0.29 2.74
C ILE A 30 3.74 -1.00 2.07
N ASN A 31 2.66 -1.56 2.58
CA ASN A 31 1.99 -2.70 1.98
C ASN A 31 0.83 -2.19 1.11
N VAL A 32 0.77 -2.67 -0.12
CA VAL A 32 -0.30 -2.31 -1.07
C VAL A 32 -1.08 -3.54 -1.48
N LEU A 33 -2.36 -3.36 -1.71
CA LEU A 33 -3.29 -4.40 -2.14
C LEU A 33 -3.87 -4.03 -3.51
N ALA A 34 -4.19 -5.03 -4.31
CA ALA A 34 -4.99 -4.81 -5.51
C ALA A 34 -6.41 -4.38 -5.11
N ASP A 35 -7.03 -3.49 -5.88
CA ASP A 35 -8.44 -3.16 -5.67
C ASP A 35 -9.32 -4.40 -5.88
N GLY A 36 -10.36 -4.50 -5.08
CA GLY A 36 -11.27 -5.65 -5.12
C GLY A 36 -10.85 -6.84 -4.22
N VAL A 37 -9.68 -6.80 -3.61
CA VAL A 37 -9.28 -7.82 -2.64
C VAL A 37 -10.23 -7.83 -1.46
N VAL A 38 -10.59 -9.02 -1.00
CA VAL A 38 -11.44 -9.22 0.16
C VAL A 38 -10.65 -9.78 1.33
N SER A 39 -11.10 -9.46 2.54
CA SER A 39 -10.49 -9.97 3.75
C SER A 39 -10.72 -11.48 3.88
N ASN A 40 -9.71 -12.19 4.35
CA ASN A 40 -9.80 -13.59 4.79
C ASN A 40 -9.29 -13.72 6.24
N PHE A 41 -9.47 -12.69 7.03
CA PHE A 41 -8.95 -12.63 8.39
C PHE A 41 -10.04 -12.98 9.41
N GLU A 42 -9.73 -13.94 10.27
CA GLU A 42 -10.61 -14.40 11.34
C GLU A 42 -10.20 -13.77 12.68
N GLY A 43 -10.36 -12.48 12.81
CA GLY A 43 -10.01 -11.75 14.02
C GLY A 43 -10.53 -10.34 13.97
N GLU A 44 -10.34 -9.61 15.05
CA GLU A 44 -10.81 -8.20 15.14
C GLU A 44 -9.70 -7.21 14.84
N HIS A 45 -8.45 -7.57 15.13
CA HIS A 45 -7.30 -6.67 15.01
C HIS A 45 -6.10 -7.35 14.37
N SER A 46 -5.27 -6.55 13.74
CA SER A 46 -4.01 -7.00 13.18
C SER A 46 -3.16 -7.73 14.23
N PRO A 47 -2.54 -8.87 13.88
CA PRO A 47 -1.66 -9.62 14.79
C PRO A 47 -0.28 -8.97 14.96
N GLY A 48 -0.17 -7.70 14.88
CA GLY A 48 1.09 -6.97 15.01
C GLY A 48 1.07 -5.92 16.11
N PRO A 49 2.16 -5.20 16.31
CA PRO A 49 2.25 -4.17 17.34
C PRO A 49 1.36 -2.96 17.08
N THR A 50 0.88 -2.78 15.85
CA THR A 50 0.02 -1.67 15.45
C THR A 50 -1.43 -1.85 15.88
N ASN A 51 -1.87 -3.08 16.05
CA ASN A 51 -3.21 -3.43 16.54
C ASN A 51 -4.35 -2.62 15.89
N PHE A 52 -4.28 -2.36 14.59
CA PHE A 52 -5.35 -1.68 13.87
C PHE A 52 -6.51 -2.66 13.56
N PRO A 53 -7.76 -2.16 13.45
CA PRO A 53 -8.90 -3.01 13.18
C PRO A 53 -8.80 -3.66 11.79
N MET A 54 -9.14 -4.94 11.73
CA MET A 54 -9.20 -5.71 10.48
C MET A 54 -10.66 -5.83 10.04
N LEU A 55 -10.85 -5.86 8.73
CA LEU A 55 -12.18 -6.10 8.16
C LEU A 55 -12.55 -7.57 8.32
N PRO A 56 -13.84 -7.88 8.59
CA PRO A 56 -14.32 -9.25 8.65
C PRO A 56 -14.09 -10.01 7.34
N THR A 57 -13.96 -11.32 7.43
CA THR A 57 -13.84 -12.22 6.27
C THR A 57 -14.95 -11.95 5.26
N GLY A 58 -14.59 -11.86 3.99
CA GLY A 58 -15.49 -11.62 2.88
C GLY A 58 -15.80 -10.15 2.58
N ARG A 59 -15.36 -9.23 3.43
CA ARG A 59 -15.51 -7.79 3.19
C ARG A 59 -14.40 -7.28 2.28
N LYS A 60 -14.75 -6.42 1.32
CA LYS A 60 -13.77 -5.73 0.48
C LYS A 60 -12.83 -4.89 1.36
N MET A 61 -11.55 -4.90 1.04
CA MET A 61 -10.54 -4.11 1.72
C MET A 61 -10.67 -2.64 1.30
N GLU A 62 -11.49 -1.89 2.02
CA GLU A 62 -11.77 -0.47 1.78
C GLU A 62 -12.08 0.25 3.10
N GLY A 63 -12.07 1.58 3.09
CA GLY A 63 -12.34 2.43 4.25
C GLY A 63 -11.11 3.22 4.69
N ASP A 64 -11.20 3.87 5.82
CA ASP A 64 -10.21 4.83 6.31
C ASP A 64 -8.79 4.25 6.48
N PHE A 65 -8.71 2.95 6.83
CA PHE A 65 -7.44 2.24 6.96
C PHE A 65 -6.91 1.67 5.65
N TYR A 66 -7.70 1.72 4.58
CA TYR A 66 -7.39 1.13 3.27
C TYR A 66 -7.71 2.13 2.15
N PRO A 67 -7.06 3.29 2.13
CA PRO A 67 -7.34 4.31 1.13
C PRO A 67 -6.97 3.84 -0.27
N LEU A 68 -7.80 4.17 -1.25
CA LEU A 68 -7.49 3.94 -2.65
C LEU A 68 -6.34 4.88 -3.06
N LEU A 69 -5.21 4.32 -3.44
CA LEU A 69 -4.01 5.07 -3.81
C LEU A 69 -3.92 5.37 -5.31
N PHE A 70 -4.51 4.51 -6.13
CA PHE A 70 -4.44 4.63 -7.58
C PHE A 70 -5.73 4.09 -8.20
N ASP A 71 -6.36 4.89 -9.04
CA ASP A 71 -7.51 4.51 -9.86
C ASP A 71 -7.22 4.86 -11.32
N PRO A 72 -7.03 3.85 -12.19
CA PRO A 72 -6.76 4.10 -13.62
C PRO A 72 -7.89 4.89 -14.31
N ALA A 73 -9.14 4.68 -13.92
CA ALA A 73 -10.27 5.40 -14.50
C ALA A 73 -10.24 6.89 -14.16
N GLN A 74 -9.89 7.23 -12.92
CA GLN A 74 -9.72 8.61 -12.50
C GLN A 74 -8.56 9.29 -13.25
N GLN A 75 -7.41 8.63 -13.35
CA GLN A 75 -6.25 9.17 -14.07
C GLN A 75 -6.54 9.40 -15.55
N LEU A 76 -7.23 8.50 -16.20
CA LEU A 76 -7.64 8.68 -17.59
C LEU A 76 -8.60 9.88 -17.75
N GLY A 77 -9.51 10.08 -16.80
CA GLY A 77 -10.37 11.25 -16.75
C GLY A 77 -9.61 12.56 -16.60
N GLU A 78 -8.69 12.61 -15.66
CA GLU A 78 -7.81 13.77 -15.44
C GLU A 78 -6.96 14.10 -16.67
N LEU A 79 -6.41 13.08 -17.34
CA LEU A 79 -5.65 13.24 -18.56
C LEU A 79 -6.52 13.76 -19.72
N ALA A 80 -7.72 13.22 -19.87
CA ALA A 80 -8.68 13.68 -20.89
C ALA A 80 -9.07 15.15 -20.67
N ASP A 81 -9.32 15.55 -19.43
CA ASP A 81 -9.62 16.94 -19.07
C ASP A 81 -8.43 17.87 -19.32
N ALA A 82 -7.22 17.44 -19.00
CA ALA A 82 -6.01 18.21 -19.30
C ALA A 82 -5.80 18.41 -20.80
N ILE A 83 -6.00 17.39 -21.61
CA ILE A 83 -5.92 17.48 -23.08
C ILE A 83 -6.97 18.43 -23.64
N LYS A 84 -8.20 18.36 -23.13
CA LYS A 84 -9.28 19.26 -23.50
C LYS A 84 -8.93 20.72 -23.21
N THR A 85 -8.38 21.00 -22.04
CA THR A 85 -7.92 22.34 -21.64
C THR A 85 -6.85 22.89 -22.60
N ILE A 86 -5.91 22.04 -23.02
CA ILE A 86 -4.87 22.42 -23.99
C ILE A 86 -5.51 22.77 -25.36
N ASN A 87 -6.49 22.00 -25.82
CA ASN A 87 -7.15 22.19 -27.09
C ASN A 87 -8.08 23.43 -27.13
N ASP A 88 -8.54 23.87 -25.96
CA ASP A 88 -9.41 25.04 -25.82
C ASP A 88 -8.64 26.38 -25.74
N VAL A 89 -7.32 26.36 -25.86
CA VAL A 89 -6.45 27.56 -25.85
C VAL A 89 -6.28 28.17 -27.22
#